data_22202327df88245a4192b2f49cd29c6f
#
_entry.id   22202327df88245a4192b2f49cd29c6f
#
_cell.length_a   1.000
_cell.length_b   1.000
_cell.length_c   1.000
_cell.angle_alpha   90.00
_cell.angle_beta   90.00
_cell.angle_gamma   90.00
#
_symmetry.space_group_name_H-M   'P 1'
#
loop_
_entity.id
_entity.type
_entity.pdbx_description
1 polymer ?
#
loop_
_entity_poly.entity_id
_entity_poly.type
_entity_poly.pdbx_seq_one_letter_code
_entity_poly.pdbx_strand_id
1 'polypeptide(L)'
;MTEPRTILITGAGTGIGEACARRLADEGHNLVLVGRRRPPLERVAAQTGGLVLVGDAASAEAWSGFVEQVRSRFGGLDALLACAGGHGLGTATQTSDEGWQAAMRSNLDSAFHSARACLPLLIERRGSIVLLGSIASLAAGPQVCGYTTAKHALLGLNRSLARDYGPLGVRVNCVCPGWVRTPMADEEMQPLMQHFGEDLDAAYARVTADVPLRRPASAEEIASVCRFLISDEASIITGASIVADGGSSIVDVPTLVFDRLGGA
;
A
#
# COMPACT_ATOMS: atom_id res chain seq x y z
N MET A 1 -7.24 -26.93 -3.49
CA MET A 1 -6.13 -25.98 -3.31
C MET A 1 -5.95 -25.29 -4.65
N THR A 2 -5.95 -23.96 -4.68
CA THR A 2 -5.63 -23.19 -5.89
C THR A 2 -4.15 -23.41 -6.23
N GLU A 3 -3.80 -23.41 -7.51
CA GLU A 3 -2.39 -23.53 -7.92
C GLU A 3 -1.54 -22.39 -7.34
N PRO A 4 -0.28 -22.67 -6.94
CA PRO A 4 0.62 -21.65 -6.43
C PRO A 4 0.83 -20.52 -7.46
N ARG A 5 0.55 -19.29 -7.08
CA ARG A 5 0.81 -18.08 -7.89
C ARG A 5 2.14 -17.44 -7.48
N THR A 6 2.79 -16.72 -8.39
CA THR A 6 3.96 -15.92 -8.11
C THR A 6 3.54 -14.47 -7.89
N ILE A 7 3.83 -13.92 -6.71
CA ILE A 7 3.39 -12.61 -6.28
C ILE A 7 4.59 -11.76 -5.86
N LEU A 8 4.77 -10.61 -6.49
CA LEU A 8 5.79 -9.65 -6.13
C LEU A 8 5.20 -8.56 -5.24
N ILE A 9 5.88 -8.29 -4.12
CA ILE A 9 5.46 -7.31 -3.12
C ILE A 9 6.57 -6.29 -2.93
N THR A 10 6.33 -5.02 -3.23
CA THR A 10 7.25 -3.94 -2.87
C THR A 10 6.96 -3.45 -1.46
N GLY A 11 7.99 -2.95 -0.75
CA GLY A 11 7.81 -2.58 0.66
C GLY A 11 7.55 -3.79 1.57
N ALA A 12 7.99 -4.99 1.16
CA ALA A 12 7.65 -6.27 1.79
C ALA A 12 8.28 -6.49 3.19
N GLY A 13 9.20 -5.64 3.63
CA GLY A 13 9.95 -5.86 4.87
C GLY A 13 9.22 -5.43 6.15
N THR A 14 8.15 -4.64 6.07
CA THR A 14 7.43 -4.11 7.23
C THR A 14 5.96 -3.82 6.89
N GLY A 15 5.13 -3.65 7.93
CA GLY A 15 3.77 -3.15 7.82
C GLY A 15 2.88 -3.96 6.88
N ILE A 16 2.13 -3.29 6.02
CA ILE A 16 1.16 -3.91 5.12
C ILE A 16 1.82 -4.89 4.15
N GLY A 17 3.00 -4.53 3.59
CA GLY A 17 3.73 -5.42 2.67
C GLY A 17 4.19 -6.71 3.34
N GLU A 18 4.68 -6.65 4.58
CA GLU A 18 5.01 -7.83 5.38
C GLU A 18 3.77 -8.68 5.68
N ALA A 19 2.66 -8.06 6.09
CA ALA A 19 1.41 -8.77 6.36
C ALA A 19 0.87 -9.48 5.11
N CYS A 20 0.94 -8.83 3.94
CA CYS A 20 0.63 -9.46 2.66
C CYS A 20 1.53 -10.67 2.39
N ALA A 21 2.85 -10.54 2.62
CA ALA A 21 3.79 -11.63 2.40
C ALA A 21 3.46 -12.85 3.27
N ARG A 22 3.22 -12.63 4.57
CA ARG A 22 2.85 -13.72 5.50
C ARG A 22 1.55 -14.41 5.08
N ARG A 23 0.51 -13.62 4.84
CA ARG A 23 -0.81 -14.12 4.43
C ARG A 23 -0.75 -14.99 3.18
N LEU A 24 -0.01 -14.54 2.16
CA LEU A 24 0.08 -15.23 0.88
C LEU A 24 1.01 -16.46 0.95
N ALA A 25 2.02 -16.45 1.82
CA ALA A 25 2.83 -17.63 2.11
C ALA A 25 2.00 -18.75 2.74
N ASP A 26 1.13 -18.40 3.70
CA ASP A 26 0.22 -19.36 4.36
C ASP A 26 -0.75 -20.02 3.36
N GLU A 27 -1.05 -19.35 2.25
CA GLU A 27 -1.88 -19.88 1.15
C GLU A 27 -1.04 -20.68 0.11
N GLY A 28 0.28 -20.81 0.32
CA GLY A 28 1.18 -21.62 -0.50
C GLY A 28 1.68 -20.94 -1.79
N HIS A 29 1.62 -19.61 -1.85
CA HIS A 29 2.09 -18.86 -3.02
C HIS A 29 3.61 -18.63 -3.02
N ASN A 30 4.20 -18.49 -4.22
CA ASN A 30 5.58 -18.08 -4.41
C ASN A 30 5.70 -16.56 -4.24
N LEU A 31 6.63 -16.10 -3.39
CA LEU A 31 6.76 -14.69 -3.07
C LEU A 31 8.08 -14.10 -3.55
N VAL A 32 8.01 -12.86 -4.01
CA VAL A 32 9.15 -12.01 -4.33
C VAL A 32 9.06 -10.76 -3.48
N LEU A 33 10.05 -10.56 -2.60
CA LEU A 33 10.07 -9.54 -1.57
C LEU A 33 11.04 -8.43 -1.96
N VAL A 34 10.50 -7.26 -2.35
CA VAL A 34 11.30 -6.11 -2.80
C VAL A 34 11.31 -5.02 -1.72
N GLY A 35 12.49 -4.45 -1.46
CA GLY A 35 12.65 -3.31 -0.55
C GLY A 35 14.09 -2.86 -0.40
N ARG A 36 14.29 -1.67 0.18
CA ARG A 36 15.61 -1.05 0.30
C ARG A 36 16.50 -1.67 1.38
N ARG A 37 15.91 -2.22 2.44
CA ARG A 37 16.63 -2.70 3.63
C ARG A 37 16.65 -4.23 3.64
N ARG A 38 17.85 -4.80 3.56
CA ARG A 38 18.05 -6.25 3.55
C ARG A 38 17.55 -6.95 4.83
N PRO A 39 17.90 -6.51 6.07
CA PRO A 39 17.53 -7.27 7.26
C PRO A 39 16.03 -7.48 7.46
N PRO A 40 15.13 -6.48 7.28
CA PRO A 40 13.69 -6.72 7.35
C PRO A 40 13.17 -7.70 6.28
N LEU A 41 13.70 -7.65 5.06
CA LEU A 41 13.32 -8.58 4.00
C LEU A 41 13.74 -10.01 4.32
N GLU A 42 14.96 -10.21 4.80
CA GLU A 42 15.47 -11.54 5.19
C GLU A 42 14.69 -12.13 6.36
N ARG A 43 14.29 -11.31 7.32
CA ARG A 43 13.41 -11.73 8.42
C ARG A 43 12.06 -12.24 7.90
N VAL A 44 11.44 -11.54 6.94
CA VAL A 44 10.18 -11.97 6.33
C VAL A 44 10.41 -13.20 5.47
N ALA A 45 11.49 -13.25 4.68
CA ALA A 45 11.84 -14.40 3.84
C ALA A 45 12.07 -15.69 4.64
N ALA A 46 12.70 -15.58 5.83
CA ALA A 46 12.90 -16.74 6.72
C ALA A 46 11.58 -17.40 7.16
N GLN A 47 10.48 -16.65 7.16
CA GLN A 47 9.16 -17.14 7.56
C GLN A 47 8.29 -17.55 6.37
N THR A 48 8.53 -16.96 5.20
CA THR A 48 7.67 -17.09 4.01
C THR A 48 8.32 -17.87 2.87
N GLY A 49 9.62 -18.13 2.92
CA GLY A 49 10.37 -18.73 1.81
C GLY A 49 10.55 -17.80 0.60
N GLY A 50 10.19 -16.51 0.73
CA GLY A 50 10.19 -15.56 -0.39
C GLY A 50 11.59 -15.22 -0.92
N LEU A 51 11.68 -14.97 -2.24
CA LEU A 51 12.88 -14.46 -2.89
C LEU A 51 13.13 -13.00 -2.48
N VAL A 52 14.28 -12.70 -1.90
CA VAL A 52 14.66 -11.33 -1.50
C VAL A 52 15.35 -10.59 -2.63
N LEU A 53 14.81 -9.46 -3.04
CA LEU A 53 15.37 -8.54 -4.02
C LEU A 53 15.59 -7.17 -3.36
N VAL A 54 16.84 -6.85 -3.03
CA VAL A 54 17.16 -5.60 -2.34
C VAL A 54 17.38 -4.49 -3.35
N GLY A 55 16.57 -3.44 -3.26
CA GLY A 55 16.69 -2.23 -4.07
C GLY A 55 15.54 -1.25 -3.86
N ASP A 56 15.68 -0.08 -4.47
CA ASP A 56 14.68 0.96 -4.44
C ASP A 56 13.64 0.71 -5.55
N ALA A 57 12.39 0.49 -5.17
CA ALA A 57 11.28 0.31 -6.12
C ALA A 57 11.06 1.54 -7.04
N ALA A 58 11.57 2.72 -6.65
CA ALA A 58 11.55 3.93 -7.47
C ALA A 58 12.76 4.05 -8.42
N SER A 59 13.71 3.10 -8.42
CA SER A 59 14.82 3.07 -9.38
C SER A 59 14.44 2.25 -10.59
N ALA A 60 14.36 2.89 -11.76
CA ALA A 60 14.07 2.20 -13.02
C ALA A 60 15.14 1.15 -13.37
N GLU A 61 16.41 1.42 -13.02
CA GLU A 61 17.55 0.56 -13.32
C GLU A 61 17.50 -0.78 -12.56
N ALA A 62 17.00 -0.74 -11.31
CA ALA A 62 16.91 -1.94 -10.46
C ALA A 62 15.96 -2.99 -11.04
N TRP A 63 14.94 -2.57 -11.76
CA TRP A 63 13.85 -3.44 -12.21
C TRP A 63 14.28 -4.45 -13.29
N SER A 64 15.23 -4.11 -14.16
CA SER A 64 15.71 -5.06 -15.19
C SER A 64 16.23 -6.35 -14.55
N GLY A 65 17.09 -6.21 -13.53
CA GLY A 65 17.62 -7.35 -12.78
C GLY A 65 16.57 -8.08 -11.92
N PHE A 66 15.56 -7.37 -11.42
CA PHE A 66 14.49 -7.99 -10.63
C PHE A 66 13.58 -8.85 -11.49
N VAL A 67 13.13 -8.32 -12.62
CA VAL A 67 12.23 -9.04 -13.55
C VAL A 67 12.92 -10.28 -14.11
N GLU A 68 14.22 -10.19 -14.43
CA GLU A 68 14.99 -11.35 -14.90
C GLU A 68 15.09 -12.45 -13.84
N GLN A 69 15.33 -12.10 -12.58
CA GLN A 69 15.34 -13.08 -11.49
C GLN A 69 13.98 -13.73 -11.27
N VAL A 70 12.87 -12.96 -11.36
CA VAL A 70 11.51 -13.50 -11.27
C VAL A 70 11.24 -14.48 -12.40
N ARG A 71 11.58 -14.12 -13.65
CA ARG A 71 11.40 -14.98 -14.83
C ARG A 71 12.22 -16.26 -14.71
N SER A 72 13.48 -16.15 -14.35
CA SER A 72 14.38 -17.30 -14.21
C SER A 72 13.95 -18.25 -13.09
N ARG A 73 13.48 -17.72 -11.96
CA ARG A 73 13.13 -18.53 -10.79
C ARG A 73 11.74 -19.16 -10.86
N PHE A 74 10.75 -18.41 -11.40
CA PHE A 74 9.32 -18.77 -11.33
C PHE A 74 8.63 -18.86 -12.71
N GLY A 75 9.33 -18.50 -13.79
CA GLY A 75 8.80 -18.56 -15.16
C GLY A 75 7.76 -17.48 -15.49
N GLY A 76 7.32 -16.64 -14.53
CA GLY A 76 6.31 -15.59 -14.74
C GLY A 76 5.87 -14.93 -13.46
N LEU A 77 4.93 -13.98 -13.58
CA LEU A 77 4.38 -13.23 -12.46
C LEU A 77 2.85 -13.15 -12.58
N ASP A 78 2.15 -13.52 -11.52
CA ASP A 78 0.68 -13.54 -11.48
C ASP A 78 0.09 -12.31 -10.79
N ALA A 79 0.83 -11.70 -9.84
CA ALA A 79 0.38 -10.45 -9.21
C ALA A 79 1.52 -9.55 -8.76
N LEU A 80 1.25 -8.24 -8.74
CA LEU A 80 2.06 -7.19 -8.12
C LEU A 80 1.27 -6.51 -7.00
N LEU A 81 1.82 -6.49 -5.79
CA LEU A 81 1.38 -5.64 -4.69
C LEU A 81 2.37 -4.48 -4.53
N ALA A 82 2.01 -3.30 -5.02
CA ALA A 82 2.84 -2.10 -4.94
C ALA A 82 2.62 -1.39 -3.60
N CYS A 83 3.22 -1.96 -2.53
CA CYS A 83 3.06 -1.49 -1.15
C CYS A 83 4.19 -0.54 -0.70
N ALA A 84 5.22 -0.32 -1.52
CA ALA A 84 6.27 0.65 -1.18
C ALA A 84 5.70 2.06 -1.09
N GLY A 85 6.09 2.79 -0.05
CA GLY A 85 5.67 4.14 0.20
C GLY A 85 6.58 4.84 1.22
N GLY A 86 6.26 6.10 1.52
CA GLY A 86 6.99 6.93 2.47
C GLY A 86 6.17 8.14 2.87
N HIS A 87 6.75 8.96 3.74
CA HIS A 87 6.17 10.23 4.18
C HIS A 87 6.22 11.30 3.06
N GLY A 88 5.56 12.41 3.29
CA GLY A 88 5.58 13.61 2.45
C GLY A 88 5.01 14.76 3.26
N LEU A 89 5.67 15.02 4.44
CA LEU A 89 5.24 15.98 5.44
C LEU A 89 5.54 17.41 5.02
N GLY A 90 4.78 18.34 5.56
CA GLY A 90 4.92 19.78 5.40
C GLY A 90 3.76 20.42 4.63
N THR A 91 3.54 21.71 4.91
CA THR A 91 2.69 22.58 4.07
C THR A 91 3.41 22.90 2.76
N ALA A 92 2.71 23.44 1.77
CA ALA A 92 3.32 23.80 0.48
C ALA A 92 4.51 24.77 0.63
N THR A 93 4.44 25.69 1.58
CA THR A 93 5.52 26.68 1.83
C THR A 93 6.68 26.13 2.66
N GLN A 94 6.49 24.99 3.34
CA GLN A 94 7.53 24.34 4.17
C GLN A 94 8.17 23.14 3.44
N THR A 95 7.57 22.68 2.36
CA THR A 95 8.10 21.56 1.59
C THR A 95 9.17 22.07 0.63
N SER A 96 10.42 21.62 0.79
CA SER A 96 11.49 21.91 -0.16
C SER A 96 11.30 21.11 -1.47
N ASP A 97 12.01 21.50 -2.53
CA ASP A 97 11.99 20.78 -3.80
C ASP A 97 12.44 19.31 -3.62
N GLU A 98 13.46 19.07 -2.79
CA GLU A 98 13.95 17.73 -2.46
C GLU A 98 12.90 16.93 -1.68
N GLY A 99 12.22 17.54 -0.71
CA GLY A 99 11.12 16.94 0.05
C GLY A 99 9.94 16.57 -0.84
N TRP A 100 9.58 17.46 -1.77
CA TRP A 100 8.57 17.18 -2.78
C TRP A 100 8.94 16.01 -3.66
N GLN A 101 10.16 16.00 -4.22
CA GLN A 101 10.65 14.92 -5.06
C GLN A 101 10.73 13.60 -4.32
N ALA A 102 11.16 13.62 -3.05
CA ALA A 102 11.19 12.42 -2.21
C ALA A 102 9.80 11.82 -1.97
N ALA A 103 8.78 12.68 -1.75
CA ALA A 103 7.39 12.25 -1.61
C ALA A 103 6.84 11.62 -2.89
N MET A 104 7.06 12.25 -4.06
CA MET A 104 6.68 11.69 -5.36
C MET A 104 7.41 10.38 -5.63
N ARG A 105 8.72 10.37 -5.45
CA ARG A 105 9.57 9.19 -5.67
C ARG A 105 9.12 7.99 -4.84
N SER A 106 8.90 8.18 -3.55
CA SER A 106 8.56 7.07 -2.65
C SER A 106 7.16 6.53 -2.83
N ASN A 107 6.18 7.35 -3.23
CA ASN A 107 4.78 6.97 -3.27
C ASN A 107 4.22 6.76 -4.69
N LEU A 108 4.67 7.54 -5.68
CA LEU A 108 4.18 7.48 -7.06
C LEU A 108 5.15 6.74 -7.98
N ASP A 109 6.43 7.19 -8.04
CA ASP A 109 7.39 6.60 -8.96
C ASP A 109 7.67 5.14 -8.63
N SER A 110 7.70 4.77 -7.33
CA SER A 110 7.84 3.39 -6.89
C SER A 110 6.74 2.48 -7.43
N ALA A 111 5.49 2.95 -7.42
CA ALA A 111 4.35 2.22 -7.97
C ALA A 111 4.39 2.18 -9.50
N PHE A 112 4.71 3.30 -10.16
CA PHE A 112 4.82 3.37 -11.61
C PHE A 112 5.92 2.47 -12.15
N HIS A 113 7.14 2.54 -11.60
CA HIS A 113 8.26 1.74 -12.09
C HIS A 113 8.05 0.25 -11.85
N SER A 114 7.50 -0.13 -10.69
CA SER A 114 7.16 -1.54 -10.42
C SER A 114 6.09 -2.05 -11.39
N ALA A 115 5.02 -1.30 -11.60
CA ALA A 115 3.97 -1.69 -12.55
C ALA A 115 4.53 -1.82 -13.98
N ARG A 116 5.24 -0.79 -14.48
CA ARG A 116 5.82 -0.78 -15.81
C ARG A 116 6.74 -1.98 -16.06
N ALA A 117 7.58 -2.31 -15.09
CA ALA A 117 8.54 -3.41 -15.22
C ALA A 117 7.88 -4.80 -15.15
N CYS A 118 6.85 -4.95 -14.30
CA CYS A 118 6.16 -6.22 -14.11
C CYS A 118 5.11 -6.51 -15.21
N LEU A 119 4.58 -5.49 -15.87
CA LEU A 119 3.50 -5.63 -16.86
C LEU A 119 3.77 -6.68 -17.96
N PRO A 120 4.96 -6.81 -18.56
CA PRO A 120 5.19 -7.85 -19.56
C PRO A 120 4.93 -9.26 -19.00
N LEU A 121 5.35 -9.56 -17.77
CA LEU A 121 5.11 -10.86 -17.12
C LEU A 121 3.63 -11.03 -16.73
N LEU A 122 3.01 -9.95 -16.25
CA LEU A 122 1.59 -9.97 -15.85
C LEU A 122 0.66 -10.17 -17.06
N ILE A 123 0.99 -9.61 -18.23
CA ILE A 123 0.22 -9.81 -19.48
C ILE A 123 0.27 -11.28 -19.89
N GLU A 124 1.43 -11.93 -19.83
CA GLU A 124 1.60 -13.35 -20.16
C GLU A 124 0.71 -14.26 -19.29
N ARG A 125 0.46 -13.85 -18.04
CA ARG A 125 -0.31 -14.60 -17.05
C ARG A 125 -1.74 -14.08 -16.84
N ARG A 126 -2.14 -12.99 -17.53
CA ARG A 126 -3.41 -12.28 -17.28
C ARG A 126 -3.58 -11.94 -15.80
N GLY A 127 -2.52 -11.42 -15.22
CA GLY A 127 -2.37 -11.21 -13.79
C GLY A 127 -3.09 -9.99 -13.24
N SER A 128 -2.66 -9.54 -12.06
CA SER A 128 -3.28 -8.40 -11.40
C SER A 128 -2.27 -7.49 -10.71
N ILE A 129 -2.63 -6.23 -10.57
CA ILE A 129 -1.87 -5.20 -9.83
C ILE A 129 -2.77 -4.62 -8.74
N VAL A 130 -2.24 -4.52 -7.53
CA VAL A 130 -2.84 -3.73 -6.45
C VAL A 130 -1.88 -2.61 -6.07
N LEU A 131 -2.34 -1.37 -6.22
CA LEU A 131 -1.64 -0.18 -5.75
C LEU A 131 -2.07 0.13 -4.32
N LEU A 132 -1.13 0.49 -3.44
CA LEU A 132 -1.45 0.89 -2.07
C LEU A 132 -1.60 2.42 -2.00
N GLY A 133 -2.84 2.87 -2.11
CA GLY A 133 -3.25 4.25 -1.88
C GLY A 133 -3.31 4.62 -0.40
N SER A 134 -4.26 5.47 -0.05
CA SER A 134 -4.60 5.92 1.30
C SER A 134 -5.95 6.62 1.24
N ILE A 135 -6.61 6.88 2.37
CA ILE A 135 -7.67 7.91 2.43
C ILE A 135 -7.15 9.27 1.95
N ALA A 136 -5.85 9.53 2.09
CA ALA A 136 -5.19 10.70 1.50
C ALA A 136 -5.17 10.70 -0.03
N SER A 137 -5.65 9.66 -0.70
CA SER A 137 -5.94 9.65 -2.14
C SER A 137 -7.30 10.29 -2.48
N LEU A 138 -8.16 10.50 -1.48
CA LEU A 138 -9.54 10.97 -1.62
C LEU A 138 -9.80 12.27 -0.84
N ALA A 139 -9.03 12.53 0.21
CA ALA A 139 -9.12 13.68 1.10
C ALA A 139 -7.73 14.19 1.42
N ALA A 140 -7.63 15.30 2.17
CA ALA A 140 -6.36 15.88 2.58
C ALA A 140 -6.31 16.03 4.10
N GLY A 141 -5.19 15.62 4.71
CA GLY A 141 -4.83 15.97 6.08
C GLY A 141 -3.98 17.25 6.13
N PRO A 142 -3.77 17.81 7.32
CA PRO A 142 -2.89 18.95 7.50
C PRO A 142 -1.43 18.54 7.33
N GLN A 143 -0.62 19.43 6.77
CA GLN A 143 0.85 19.30 6.67
C GLN A 143 1.34 18.01 5.98
N VAL A 144 0.63 17.54 4.97
CA VAL A 144 0.99 16.35 4.18
C VAL A 144 0.85 16.61 2.67
N CYS A 145 1.23 17.81 2.21
CA CYS A 145 1.03 18.26 0.83
C CYS A 145 1.62 17.28 -0.19
N GLY A 146 2.89 16.89 -0.04
CA GLY A 146 3.56 15.97 -0.95
C GLY A 146 2.94 14.59 -0.94
N TYR A 147 2.64 14.06 0.26
CA TYR A 147 1.99 12.76 0.41
C TYR A 147 0.60 12.71 -0.22
N THR A 148 -0.25 13.68 0.12
CA THR A 148 -1.62 13.79 -0.44
C THR A 148 -1.59 13.84 -1.96
N THR A 149 -0.72 14.67 -2.54
CA THR A 149 -0.60 14.79 -4.00
C THR A 149 -0.18 13.48 -4.64
N ALA A 150 0.85 12.82 -4.11
CA ALA A 150 1.31 11.54 -4.64
C ALA A 150 0.23 10.44 -4.53
N LYS A 151 -0.51 10.41 -3.41
CA LYS A 151 -1.58 9.42 -3.20
C LYS A 151 -2.80 9.68 -4.09
N HIS A 152 -3.16 10.94 -4.37
CA HIS A 152 -4.18 11.27 -5.38
C HIS A 152 -3.75 10.83 -6.78
N ALA A 153 -2.48 11.04 -7.14
CA ALA A 153 -1.94 10.63 -8.44
C ALA A 153 -2.02 9.11 -8.67
N LEU A 154 -1.94 8.29 -7.62
CA LEU A 154 -2.13 6.83 -7.74
C LEU A 154 -3.51 6.44 -8.26
N LEU A 155 -4.57 7.22 -7.99
CA LEU A 155 -5.90 6.94 -8.55
C LEU A 155 -5.93 7.16 -10.07
N GLY A 156 -5.22 8.18 -10.56
CA GLY A 156 -5.02 8.39 -11.99
C GLY A 156 -4.23 7.24 -12.62
N LEU A 157 -3.12 6.84 -12.00
CA LEU A 157 -2.30 5.72 -12.43
C LEU A 157 -3.11 4.41 -12.46
N ASN A 158 -3.89 4.13 -11.40
CA ASN A 158 -4.77 2.96 -11.32
C ASN A 158 -5.71 2.87 -12.53
N ARG A 159 -6.44 3.95 -12.81
CA ARG A 159 -7.42 4.00 -13.90
C ARG A 159 -6.77 3.89 -15.27
N SER A 160 -5.62 4.56 -15.49
CA SER A 160 -4.86 4.48 -16.72
C SER A 160 -4.39 3.05 -17.00
N LEU A 161 -3.72 2.43 -16.03
CA LEU A 161 -3.26 1.05 -16.15
C LEU A 161 -4.42 0.07 -16.38
N ALA A 162 -5.53 0.21 -15.64
CA ALA A 162 -6.70 -0.64 -15.82
C ALA A 162 -7.31 -0.50 -17.23
N ARG A 163 -7.37 0.72 -17.75
CA ARG A 163 -7.92 1.01 -19.08
C ARG A 163 -7.04 0.48 -20.20
N ASP A 164 -5.73 0.63 -20.07
CA ASP A 164 -4.78 0.27 -21.13
C ASP A 164 -4.52 -1.24 -21.18
N TYR A 165 -4.45 -1.91 -20.02
CA TYR A 165 -4.06 -3.32 -19.90
C TYR A 165 -5.22 -4.27 -19.63
N GLY A 166 -6.41 -3.78 -19.35
CA GLY A 166 -7.63 -4.57 -19.23
C GLY A 166 -7.93 -5.43 -20.46
N PRO A 167 -7.83 -4.90 -21.70
CA PRO A 167 -7.96 -5.70 -22.93
C PRO A 167 -6.96 -6.84 -23.07
N LEU A 168 -5.82 -6.76 -22.35
CA LEU A 168 -4.79 -7.81 -22.31
C LEU A 168 -4.99 -8.77 -21.11
N GLY A 169 -6.10 -8.62 -20.37
CA GLY A 169 -6.45 -9.47 -19.25
C GLY A 169 -5.84 -9.10 -17.91
N VAL A 170 -5.13 -7.97 -17.80
CA VAL A 170 -4.55 -7.51 -16.53
C VAL A 170 -5.56 -6.63 -15.79
N ARG A 171 -5.86 -7.00 -14.52
CA ARG A 171 -6.68 -6.17 -13.63
C ARG A 171 -5.79 -5.27 -12.76
N VAL A 172 -6.22 -4.03 -12.55
CA VAL A 172 -5.49 -3.08 -11.71
C VAL A 172 -6.47 -2.40 -10.77
N ASN A 173 -6.19 -2.44 -9.46
CA ASN A 173 -7.03 -1.82 -8.45
C ASN A 173 -6.17 -1.07 -7.41
N CYS A 174 -6.78 -0.14 -6.71
CA CYS A 174 -6.14 0.62 -5.65
C CYS A 174 -6.86 0.37 -4.32
N VAL A 175 -6.12 0.02 -3.27
CA VAL A 175 -6.65 -0.02 -1.89
C VAL A 175 -6.31 1.30 -1.22
N CYS A 176 -7.30 1.92 -0.57
CA CYS A 176 -7.18 3.18 0.14
C CYS A 176 -7.44 2.97 1.64
N PRO A 177 -6.42 2.59 2.43
CA PRO A 177 -6.58 2.42 3.87
C PRO A 177 -6.75 3.75 4.60
N GLY A 178 -7.41 3.70 5.77
CA GLY A 178 -7.32 4.73 6.79
C GLY A 178 -6.05 4.58 7.65
N TRP A 179 -6.16 4.87 8.95
CA TRP A 179 -5.09 4.57 9.89
C TRP A 179 -4.89 3.05 10.02
N VAL A 180 -3.65 2.62 9.87
CA VAL A 180 -3.25 1.20 9.97
C VAL A 180 -2.08 1.09 10.93
N ARG A 181 -2.14 0.20 11.91
CA ARG A 181 -1.01 -0.07 12.82
C ARG A 181 0.17 -0.64 12.04
N THR A 182 1.19 0.20 11.88
CA THR A 182 2.43 -0.10 11.16
C THR A 182 3.56 0.73 11.75
N PRO A 183 4.84 0.33 11.60
CA PRO A 183 5.95 1.14 12.09
C PRO A 183 5.94 2.60 11.59
N MET A 184 5.49 2.84 10.35
CA MET A 184 5.36 4.20 9.81
C MET A 184 4.29 5.01 10.57
N ALA A 185 3.12 4.43 10.80
CA ALA A 185 2.05 5.12 11.50
C ALA A 185 2.36 5.29 13.00
N ASP A 186 3.10 4.35 13.60
CA ASP A 186 3.59 4.49 14.98
C ASP A 186 4.54 5.69 15.13
N GLU A 187 5.39 5.94 14.13
CA GLU A 187 6.23 7.15 14.07
C GLU A 187 5.37 8.42 13.97
N GLU A 188 4.28 8.39 13.20
CA GLU A 188 3.36 9.52 13.04
C GLU A 188 2.55 9.81 14.31
N MET A 189 2.38 8.86 15.23
CA MET A 189 1.73 9.06 16.53
C MET A 189 2.64 9.75 17.56
N GLN A 190 3.97 9.74 17.37
CA GLN A 190 4.92 10.30 18.36
C GLN A 190 4.64 11.77 18.76
N PRO A 191 4.30 12.69 17.83
CA PRO A 191 3.96 14.06 18.22
C PRO A 191 2.73 14.16 19.12
N LEU A 192 1.73 13.30 18.90
CA LEU A 192 0.52 13.26 19.77
C LEU A 192 0.86 12.72 21.15
N MET A 193 1.60 11.61 21.21
CA MET A 193 2.06 11.01 22.47
C MET A 193 2.83 12.04 23.32
N GLN A 194 3.74 12.79 22.70
CA GLN A 194 4.52 13.83 23.38
C GLN A 194 3.65 15.01 23.83
N HIS A 195 2.73 15.48 22.97
CA HIS A 195 1.90 16.65 23.27
C HIS A 195 0.89 16.38 24.39
N PHE A 196 0.27 15.20 24.40
CA PHE A 196 -0.77 14.85 25.37
C PHE A 196 -0.26 14.01 26.55
N GLY A 197 1.01 13.59 26.55
CA GLY A 197 1.57 12.73 27.60
C GLY A 197 0.92 11.35 27.64
N GLU A 198 0.54 10.82 26.48
CA GLU A 198 -0.20 9.56 26.35
C GLU A 198 0.62 8.46 25.66
N ASP A 199 0.20 7.22 25.82
CA ASP A 199 0.83 6.08 25.14
C ASP A 199 0.33 5.93 23.69
N LEU A 200 0.92 4.98 22.97
CA LEU A 200 0.62 4.72 21.56
C LEU A 200 -0.85 4.30 21.33
N ASP A 201 -1.43 3.51 22.25
CA ASP A 201 -2.81 3.07 22.13
C ASP A 201 -3.78 4.23 22.30
N ALA A 202 -3.54 5.12 23.25
CA ALA A 202 -4.32 6.33 23.45
C ALA A 202 -4.21 7.29 22.25
N ALA A 203 -3.01 7.45 21.66
CA ALA A 203 -2.84 8.24 20.45
C ALA A 203 -3.65 7.69 19.27
N TYR A 204 -3.64 6.38 19.05
CA TYR A 204 -4.51 5.76 18.04
C TYR A 204 -5.99 5.90 18.35
N ALA A 205 -6.41 5.72 19.59
CA ALA A 205 -7.80 5.92 20.01
C ALA A 205 -8.26 7.36 19.74
N ARG A 206 -7.37 8.34 19.97
CA ARG A 206 -7.62 9.76 19.69
C ARG A 206 -7.86 10.04 18.21
N VAL A 207 -6.97 9.57 17.32
CA VAL A 207 -7.10 9.82 15.87
C VAL A 207 -8.23 9.02 15.22
N THR A 208 -8.75 8.02 15.92
CA THR A 208 -9.88 7.21 15.44
C THR A 208 -11.18 7.45 16.23
N ALA A 209 -11.19 8.47 17.09
CA ALA A 209 -12.35 8.75 17.95
C ALA A 209 -13.65 9.02 17.19
N ASP A 210 -13.57 9.59 15.99
CA ASP A 210 -14.72 9.88 15.13
C ASP A 210 -14.84 8.92 13.94
N VAL A 211 -13.95 7.92 13.84
CA VAL A 211 -14.07 6.85 12.85
C VAL A 211 -15.16 5.87 13.27
N PRO A 212 -16.11 5.47 12.43
CA PRO A 212 -17.24 4.58 12.83
C PRO A 212 -16.80 3.30 13.54
N LEU A 213 -15.71 2.64 13.11
CA LEU A 213 -15.19 1.44 13.79
C LEU A 213 -14.33 1.75 15.03
N ARG A 214 -14.10 3.03 15.37
CA ARG A 214 -13.40 3.49 16.60
C ARG A 214 -12.02 2.88 16.84
N ARG A 215 -11.35 2.42 15.80
CA ARG A 215 -10.00 1.85 15.87
C ARG A 215 -9.25 1.98 14.55
N PRO A 216 -7.92 1.95 14.56
CA PRO A 216 -7.14 1.72 13.34
C PRO A 216 -7.36 0.30 12.82
N ALA A 217 -7.12 0.09 11.54
CA ALA A 217 -7.00 -1.25 10.98
C ALA A 217 -5.69 -1.92 11.42
N SER A 218 -5.66 -3.24 11.41
CA SER A 218 -4.40 -3.98 11.42
C SER A 218 -3.84 -4.11 10.00
N ALA A 219 -2.53 -4.39 9.90
CA ALA A 219 -1.90 -4.64 8.60
C ALA A 219 -2.49 -5.89 7.92
N GLU A 220 -2.91 -6.90 8.69
CA GLU A 220 -3.52 -8.14 8.24
C GLU A 220 -4.92 -7.92 7.64
N GLU A 221 -5.69 -6.97 8.16
CA GLU A 221 -6.99 -6.59 7.59
C GLU A 221 -6.80 -6.00 6.18
N ILE A 222 -5.81 -5.14 5.99
CA ILE A 222 -5.48 -4.58 4.67
C ILE A 222 -4.90 -5.66 3.74
N ALA A 223 -4.07 -6.55 4.25
CA ALA A 223 -3.55 -7.70 3.50
C ALA A 223 -4.68 -8.60 2.98
N SER A 224 -5.76 -8.77 3.75
CA SER A 224 -6.93 -9.54 3.33
C SER A 224 -7.65 -8.89 2.14
N VAL A 225 -7.76 -7.56 2.11
CA VAL A 225 -8.31 -6.82 0.97
C VAL A 225 -7.40 -6.97 -0.27
N CYS A 226 -6.08 -6.83 -0.08
CA CYS A 226 -5.11 -7.02 -1.16
C CYS A 226 -5.18 -8.44 -1.73
N ARG A 227 -5.24 -9.46 -0.87
CA ARG A 227 -5.39 -10.87 -1.26
C ARG A 227 -6.66 -11.10 -2.08
N PHE A 228 -7.79 -10.56 -1.65
CA PHE A 228 -9.05 -10.64 -2.41
C PHE A 228 -8.89 -10.04 -3.81
N LEU A 229 -8.30 -8.85 -3.93
CA LEU A 229 -8.18 -8.15 -5.21
C LEU A 229 -7.25 -8.84 -6.21
N ILE A 230 -6.25 -9.61 -5.75
CA ILE A 230 -5.41 -10.40 -6.65
C ILE A 230 -5.99 -11.76 -6.99
N SER A 231 -7.02 -12.22 -6.28
CA SER A 231 -7.67 -13.52 -6.51
C SER A 231 -8.68 -13.49 -7.67
N ASP A 232 -9.14 -14.65 -8.07
CA ASP A 232 -10.19 -14.81 -9.09
C ASP A 232 -11.57 -14.38 -8.58
N GLU A 233 -11.75 -14.30 -7.26
CA GLU A 233 -12.95 -13.75 -6.64
C GLU A 233 -13.21 -12.29 -7.05
N ALA A 234 -12.14 -11.54 -7.42
CA ALA A 234 -12.21 -10.17 -7.91
C ALA A 234 -12.14 -10.06 -9.45
N SER A 235 -12.50 -11.12 -10.19
CA SER A 235 -12.32 -11.21 -11.64
C SER A 235 -12.99 -10.10 -12.46
N ILE A 236 -14.07 -9.50 -11.97
CA ILE A 236 -14.77 -8.38 -12.64
C ILE A 236 -14.34 -7.01 -12.11
N ILE A 237 -13.45 -6.94 -11.10
CA ILE A 237 -13.05 -5.71 -10.46
C ILE A 237 -11.73 -5.22 -11.08
N THR A 238 -11.77 -4.09 -11.80
CA THR A 238 -10.59 -3.38 -12.33
C THR A 238 -10.84 -1.88 -12.38
N GLY A 239 -9.81 -1.06 -12.16
CA GLY A 239 -9.90 0.40 -12.08
C GLY A 239 -10.56 0.92 -10.80
N ALA A 240 -10.93 0.04 -9.88
CA ALA A 240 -11.61 0.41 -8.65
C ALA A 240 -10.64 0.99 -7.61
N SER A 241 -11.17 1.90 -6.77
CA SER A 241 -10.54 2.38 -5.55
C SER A 241 -11.32 1.84 -4.37
N ILE A 242 -10.75 0.86 -3.67
CA ILE A 242 -11.40 0.19 -2.53
C ILE A 242 -10.98 0.90 -1.25
N VAL A 243 -11.94 1.55 -0.60
CA VAL A 243 -11.73 2.23 0.67
C VAL A 243 -11.80 1.21 1.80
N ALA A 244 -10.75 1.18 2.64
CA ALA A 244 -10.61 0.26 3.78
C ALA A 244 -10.16 1.06 5.01
N ASP A 245 -11.02 1.94 5.52
CA ASP A 245 -10.68 3.01 6.46
C ASP A 245 -11.51 3.01 7.75
N GLY A 246 -12.27 1.95 7.99
CA GLY A 246 -13.16 1.86 9.16
C GLY A 246 -14.34 2.82 9.10
N GLY A 247 -14.62 3.41 7.93
CA GLY A 247 -15.68 4.38 7.70
C GLY A 247 -15.25 5.85 7.87
N SER A 248 -13.96 6.13 8.02
CA SER A 248 -13.46 7.50 8.23
C SER A 248 -13.91 8.48 7.13
N SER A 249 -13.92 8.04 5.87
CA SER A 249 -14.26 8.89 4.71
C SER A 249 -15.76 9.16 4.52
N ILE A 250 -16.66 8.49 5.25
CA ILE A 250 -18.11 8.69 5.16
C ILE A 250 -18.67 9.61 6.26
N VAL A 251 -17.83 10.08 7.17
CA VAL A 251 -18.23 10.94 8.28
C VAL A 251 -18.39 12.38 7.77
N ASP A 252 -19.59 12.92 7.96
CA ASP A 252 -19.85 14.34 7.74
C ASP A 252 -19.33 15.16 8.94
N VAL A 253 -18.14 15.73 8.77
CA VAL A 253 -17.44 16.47 9.84
C VAL A 253 -18.29 17.56 10.50
N PRO A 254 -19.08 18.39 9.78
CA PRO A 254 -19.97 19.39 10.40
C PRO A 254 -21.00 18.79 11.37
N THR A 255 -21.43 17.56 11.16
CA THR A 255 -22.46 16.91 12.01
C THR A 255 -21.90 16.26 13.27
N LEU A 256 -20.59 16.10 13.42
CA LEU A 256 -19.97 15.56 14.64
C LEU A 256 -20.33 16.32 15.93
N VAL A 257 -20.72 17.59 15.81
CA VAL A 257 -21.19 18.37 16.96
C VAL A 257 -22.45 17.76 17.59
N PHE A 258 -23.30 17.11 16.79
CA PHE A 258 -24.54 16.49 17.30
C PHE A 258 -24.27 15.23 18.12
N ASP A 259 -23.19 14.49 17.86
CA ASP A 259 -22.79 13.33 18.65
C ASP A 259 -22.47 13.72 20.11
N ARG A 260 -22.08 14.99 20.33
CA ARG A 260 -21.75 15.54 21.65
C ARG A 260 -22.98 16.01 22.43
N LEU A 261 -24.17 16.11 21.79
CA LEU A 261 -25.41 16.48 22.44
C LEU A 261 -26.09 15.28 23.11
N GLY A 262 -25.79 14.06 22.67
CA GLY A 262 -26.29 12.79 23.20
C GLY A 262 -25.35 12.14 24.20
N GLY A 263 -24.71 12.89 25.09
CA GLY A 263 -23.86 12.35 26.15
C GLY A 263 -24.66 11.38 27.04
N ALA A 264 -24.53 10.09 26.79
CA ALA A 264 -24.84 9.00 27.71
C ALA A 264 -23.60 8.15 27.88
#